data_73e53f151de925f0535498e1c8d3e058
#
_entry.id   73e53f151de925f0535498e1c8d3e058
#
_cell.length_a   1.000
_cell.length_b   1.000
_cell.length_c   1.000
_cell.angle_alpha   90.00
_cell.angle_beta   90.00
_cell.angle_gamma   90.00
#
_symmetry.space_group_name_H-M   'P 1'
#
loop_
_entity.id
_entity.type
_entity.pdbx_description
1 polymer ?
#
loop_
_entity_poly.entity_id
_entity_poly.type
_entity_poly.pdbx_seq_one_letter_code
_entity_poly.pdbx_strand_id
1 'polypeptide(L)'
;MKFIKVLIICQLVVSVVWAQKSVVYSQRKSLIPQEDLSFLEGMTKDVLEASRIYPEQFISKEFGANNTGGMLIRPGGRDAYPSFWIRDYAMSLETGFISKKEQEHMLLLTASTQCDQSWITKGGSFVPYGAIADHIRIDNSKPIYFPGTYSYEDQGTAEWGTLPSYCDQFFFVHMAYYYVKSTGDKKILQKEINGTRLIDRLKAAFNVPPEDKESRMVYATEAIRGVDFGFRDAIKITGKLSFASILKYRAANELSELLQLLGANDAGQYTEVAAAIKKGLPGIFMDSRGMLLASTGKSNQPDVWATALAVYFGVLEGKDLEKACDFLTAAYKAGSLSYKGNIRHILTTDDFNERTAWEISMAQIYVYQNGAYWGTPAGWVCYAISQVDKQSALNLANEFIADLRENDYRKQGLFSAPYECFDKLDYRQNPLYLTTVACPLIAFRKMF
;
A
#
# COMPACT_ATOMS: atom_id res chain seq x y z
N MET A 1 68.73 39.48 -26.63
CA MET A 1 67.41 39.78 -26.05
C MET A 1 66.38 38.69 -26.45
N LYS A 2 66.11 37.76 -25.57
CA LYS A 2 65.11 36.71 -25.77
C LYS A 2 64.03 36.89 -24.73
N PHE A 3 62.79 37.25 -25.17
CA PHE A 3 61.62 37.35 -24.31
C PHE A 3 61.06 35.95 -24.03
N ILE A 4 61.07 35.55 -22.77
CA ILE A 4 60.40 34.37 -22.30
C ILE A 4 58.93 34.78 -21.99
N LYS A 5 57.96 34.22 -22.72
CA LYS A 5 56.55 34.33 -22.39
C LYS A 5 56.20 33.26 -21.36
N VAL A 6 55.90 33.69 -20.15
CA VAL A 6 55.34 32.84 -19.10
C VAL A 6 53.84 32.72 -19.36
N LEU A 7 53.40 31.49 -19.67
CA LEU A 7 51.99 31.15 -19.83
C LEU A 7 51.44 30.79 -18.43
N ILE A 8 50.64 31.66 -17.84
CA ILE A 8 49.90 31.37 -16.62
C ILE A 8 48.61 30.62 -17.01
N ILE A 9 48.59 29.33 -16.72
CA ILE A 9 47.37 28.51 -16.82
C ILE A 9 46.59 28.71 -15.54
N CYS A 10 45.53 29.53 -15.61
CA CYS A 10 44.50 29.58 -14.57
C CYS A 10 43.66 28.27 -14.60
N GLN A 11 43.96 27.37 -13.69
CA GLN A 11 43.03 26.26 -13.38
C GLN A 11 41.88 26.82 -12.60
N LEU A 12 40.74 27.01 -13.30
CA LEU A 12 39.45 27.24 -12.67
C LEU A 12 39.01 25.92 -12.03
N VAL A 13 39.25 25.80 -10.74
CA VAL A 13 38.60 24.79 -9.89
C VAL A 13 37.13 25.19 -9.78
N VAL A 14 36.30 24.58 -10.60
CA VAL A 14 34.85 24.65 -10.42
C VAL A 14 34.48 23.76 -9.22
N SER A 15 34.52 24.34 -8.02
CA SER A 15 33.88 23.78 -6.86
C SER A 15 32.38 23.81 -7.07
N VAL A 16 31.81 22.68 -7.49
CA VAL A 16 30.36 22.44 -7.44
C VAL A 16 29.97 22.40 -5.96
N VAL A 17 29.63 23.55 -5.45
CA VAL A 17 28.93 23.68 -4.17
C VAL A 17 27.56 23.07 -4.43
N TRP A 18 27.36 21.86 -3.96
CA TRP A 18 26.03 21.30 -3.74
C TRP A 18 25.36 22.18 -2.67
N ALA A 19 24.75 23.28 -3.11
CA ALA A 19 23.79 23.96 -2.28
C ALA A 19 22.70 22.91 -1.98
N GLN A 20 22.73 22.36 -0.78
CA GLN A 20 21.53 21.85 -0.16
C GLN A 20 20.51 22.98 -0.30
N LYS A 21 19.62 22.88 -1.29
CA LYS A 21 18.35 23.55 -1.24
C LYS A 21 17.68 22.96 0.01
N SER A 22 17.92 23.55 1.15
CA SER A 22 16.95 23.57 2.21
C SER A 22 15.68 24.09 1.53
N VAL A 23 14.80 23.16 1.16
CA VAL A 23 13.44 23.52 0.80
C VAL A 23 12.96 24.25 2.04
N VAL A 24 12.96 25.57 1.95
CA VAL A 24 12.20 26.41 2.86
C VAL A 24 10.77 25.95 2.58
N TYR A 25 10.32 24.96 3.35
CA TYR A 25 8.91 24.72 3.52
C TYR A 25 8.41 26.05 4.10
N SER A 26 7.93 26.93 3.21
CA SER A 26 7.01 27.97 3.67
C SER A 26 6.06 27.20 4.56
N GLN A 27 5.84 27.70 5.77
CA GLN A 27 4.95 27.05 6.74
C GLN A 27 3.54 27.06 6.15
N ARG A 28 3.26 26.16 5.21
CA ARG A 28 1.91 25.91 4.75
C ARG A 28 1.19 25.34 5.96
N LYS A 29 0.21 26.08 6.44
CA LYS A 29 -0.60 25.66 7.58
C LYS A 29 -1.31 24.37 7.20
N SER A 30 -1.15 23.31 8.00
CA SER A 30 -1.87 22.06 7.80
C SER A 30 -3.37 22.34 7.72
N LEU A 31 -4.05 21.68 6.80
CA LEU A 31 -5.51 21.71 6.70
C LEU A 31 -6.15 21.10 7.95
N ILE A 32 -5.57 20.01 8.47
CA ILE A 32 -6.07 19.34 9.67
C ILE A 32 -5.58 20.07 10.92
N PRO A 33 -6.44 20.35 11.90
CA PRO A 33 -6.05 20.98 13.18
C PRO A 33 -4.95 20.19 13.89
N GLN A 34 -4.00 20.89 14.51
CA GLN A 34 -2.86 20.25 15.17
C GLN A 34 -3.29 19.33 16.32
N GLU A 35 -4.36 19.65 17.03
CA GLU A 35 -4.91 18.79 18.08
C GLU A 35 -5.37 17.44 17.53
N ASP A 36 -6.05 17.44 16.37
CA ASP A 36 -6.54 16.25 15.71
C ASP A 36 -5.40 15.40 15.15
N LEU A 37 -4.40 16.05 14.53
CA LEU A 37 -3.18 15.35 14.11
C LEU A 37 -2.46 14.72 15.29
N SER A 38 -2.33 15.44 16.41
CA SER A 38 -1.67 14.94 17.62
C SER A 38 -2.42 13.76 18.25
N PHE A 39 -3.76 13.80 18.24
CA PHE A 39 -4.59 12.69 18.70
C PHE A 39 -4.37 11.45 17.82
N LEU A 40 -4.47 11.61 16.48
CA LEU A 40 -4.30 10.51 15.54
C LEU A 40 -2.87 9.96 15.57
N GLU A 41 -1.88 10.84 15.74
CA GLU A 41 -0.48 10.45 15.91
C GLU A 41 -0.26 9.62 17.17
N GLY A 42 -0.82 10.05 18.31
CA GLY A 42 -0.78 9.31 19.57
C GLY A 42 -1.43 7.93 19.43
N MET A 43 -2.66 7.88 18.86
CA MET A 43 -3.36 6.62 18.62
C MET A 43 -2.56 5.69 17.68
N THR A 44 -1.97 6.23 16.60
CA THR A 44 -1.16 5.43 15.67
C THR A 44 0.06 4.83 16.36
N LYS A 45 0.75 5.58 17.23
CA LYS A 45 1.88 5.06 18.02
C LYS A 45 1.46 3.93 18.96
N ASP A 46 0.32 4.10 19.64
CA ASP A 46 -0.19 3.09 20.58
C ASP A 46 -0.66 1.81 19.86
N VAL A 47 -1.34 1.96 18.71
CA VAL A 47 -1.76 0.81 17.89
C VAL A 47 -0.54 0.09 17.28
N LEU A 48 0.46 0.86 16.82
CA LEU A 48 1.71 0.28 16.31
C LEU A 48 2.43 -0.51 17.42
N GLU A 49 2.48 0.02 18.65
CA GLU A 49 3.06 -0.70 19.78
C GLU A 49 2.29 -1.98 20.08
N ALA A 50 0.96 -1.93 20.09
CA ALA A 50 0.11 -3.11 20.28
C ALA A 50 0.24 -4.15 19.13
N SER A 51 0.71 -3.70 17.96
CA SER A 51 0.95 -4.56 16.78
C SER A 51 2.35 -5.18 16.75
N ARG A 52 3.27 -4.74 17.60
CA ARG A 52 4.62 -5.31 17.72
C ARG A 52 4.60 -6.70 18.33
N ILE A 53 5.39 -7.59 17.73
CA ILE A 53 5.66 -8.94 18.24
C ILE A 53 7.15 -9.00 18.51
N TYR A 54 7.49 -8.95 19.79
CA TYR A 54 8.88 -8.99 20.23
C TYR A 54 9.51 -10.39 20.01
N PRO A 55 10.83 -10.48 19.84
CA PRO A 55 11.51 -11.77 19.83
C PRO A 55 11.10 -12.60 21.04
N GLU A 56 10.86 -13.89 20.84
CA GLU A 56 10.42 -14.87 21.84
C GLU A 56 9.02 -14.62 22.43
N GLN A 57 8.32 -13.56 22.00
CA GLN A 57 6.95 -13.31 22.42
C GLN A 57 5.98 -14.35 21.85
N PHE A 58 5.16 -14.90 22.74
CA PHE A 58 4.07 -15.83 22.42
C PHE A 58 2.79 -15.05 22.15
N ILE A 59 2.09 -15.33 21.04
CA ILE A 59 0.83 -14.65 20.69
C ILE A 59 -0.37 -15.53 20.98
N SER A 60 -0.31 -16.81 20.61
CA SER A 60 -1.38 -17.77 20.85
C SER A 60 -0.82 -19.17 21.07
N LYS A 61 -1.68 -20.09 21.56
CA LYS A 61 -1.29 -21.50 21.73
C LYS A 61 -1.11 -22.25 20.41
N GLU A 62 -1.71 -21.75 19.33
CA GLU A 62 -1.66 -22.35 17.99
C GLU A 62 -0.35 -22.05 17.26
N PHE A 63 0.25 -20.89 17.58
CA PHE A 63 1.52 -20.44 16.99
C PHE A 63 2.59 -20.40 18.07
N GLY A 64 3.80 -20.82 17.72
CA GLY A 64 4.97 -20.71 18.59
C GLY A 64 5.36 -19.25 18.86
N ALA A 65 6.39 -19.07 19.65
CA ALA A 65 6.97 -17.76 19.92
C ALA A 65 7.61 -17.17 18.64
N ASN A 66 7.74 -15.84 18.60
CA ASN A 66 8.46 -15.18 17.53
C ASN A 66 9.95 -15.56 17.54
N ASN A 67 10.35 -16.43 16.63
CA ASN A 67 11.72 -16.92 16.46
C ASN A 67 12.40 -16.41 15.17
N THR A 68 11.88 -15.34 14.55
CA THR A 68 12.42 -14.77 13.33
C THR A 68 13.73 -13.99 13.54
N GLY A 69 14.18 -13.82 14.77
CA GLY A 69 15.43 -13.12 15.13
C GLY A 69 15.29 -11.60 15.26
N GLY A 70 14.09 -11.06 15.15
CA GLY A 70 13.82 -9.63 15.32
C GLY A 70 12.36 -9.33 15.62
N MET A 71 12.04 -8.05 15.79
CA MET A 71 10.69 -7.59 16.01
C MET A 71 9.91 -7.62 14.70
N LEU A 72 8.65 -8.07 14.78
CA LEU A 72 7.69 -8.01 13.68
C LEU A 72 6.55 -7.05 14.01
N ILE A 73 5.85 -6.60 12.96
CA ILE A 73 4.65 -5.78 13.09
C ILE A 73 3.52 -6.48 12.34
N ARG A 74 2.47 -6.85 13.07
CA ARG A 74 1.27 -7.49 12.51
C ARG A 74 0.20 -6.44 12.17
N PRO A 75 -0.82 -6.77 11.35
CA PRO A 75 -1.85 -5.81 10.94
C PRO A 75 -2.69 -5.24 12.07
N GLY A 76 -2.97 -6.05 13.09
CA GLY A 76 -3.79 -5.66 14.22
C GLY A 76 -3.18 -6.05 15.55
N GLY A 77 -3.40 -5.21 16.56
CA GLY A 77 -3.07 -5.52 17.95
C GLY A 77 -3.96 -6.62 18.55
N ARG A 78 -3.76 -6.94 19.83
CA ARG A 78 -4.45 -8.00 20.54
C ARG A 78 -4.31 -9.37 19.85
N ASP A 79 -5.41 -10.10 19.65
CA ASP A 79 -5.44 -11.47 19.17
C ASP A 79 -5.62 -11.59 17.64
N ALA A 80 -5.71 -10.45 16.94
CA ALA A 80 -5.87 -10.45 15.50
C ALA A 80 -4.53 -10.67 14.78
N TYR A 81 -4.55 -11.50 13.74
CA TYR A 81 -3.43 -11.70 12.81
C TYR A 81 -2.12 -12.15 13.46
N PRO A 82 -1.93 -13.46 13.69
CA PRO A 82 -0.74 -14.00 14.37
C PRO A 82 0.48 -14.19 13.45
N SER A 83 0.60 -13.41 12.37
CA SER A 83 1.69 -13.44 11.40
C SER A 83 2.13 -12.04 11.03
N PHE A 84 3.19 -11.94 10.24
CA PHE A 84 3.68 -10.70 9.65
C PHE A 84 3.12 -10.57 8.22
N TRP A 85 2.21 -9.61 7.97
CA TRP A 85 1.67 -9.28 6.65
C TRP A 85 2.48 -8.18 5.98
N ILE A 86 2.89 -8.43 4.73
CA ILE A 86 3.79 -7.53 3.98
C ILE A 86 3.11 -6.19 3.68
N ARG A 87 1.88 -6.20 3.17
CA ARG A 87 1.18 -4.99 2.75
C ARG A 87 0.83 -4.05 3.90
N ASP A 88 0.28 -4.59 4.99
CA ASP A 88 -0.12 -3.79 6.15
C ASP A 88 1.06 -3.07 6.78
N TYR A 89 2.17 -3.79 6.91
CA TYR A 89 3.42 -3.24 7.35
C TYR A 89 3.94 -2.16 6.37
N ALA A 90 4.03 -2.46 5.07
CA ALA A 90 4.54 -1.53 4.07
C ALA A 90 3.72 -0.24 4.00
N MET A 91 2.39 -0.32 4.13
CA MET A 91 1.49 0.83 4.17
C MET A 91 1.64 1.69 5.43
N SER A 92 2.27 1.16 6.48
CA SER A 92 2.49 1.87 7.76
C SER A 92 3.85 2.55 7.86
N LEU A 93 4.77 2.29 6.93
CA LEU A 93 6.16 2.76 6.97
C LEU A 93 6.28 4.29 7.01
N GLU A 94 5.53 5.01 6.17
CA GLU A 94 5.61 6.47 6.04
C GLU A 94 5.09 7.21 7.29
N THR A 95 4.59 6.52 8.32
CA THR A 95 4.32 7.13 9.63
C THR A 95 5.59 7.69 10.28
N GLY A 96 6.75 7.08 9.98
CA GLY A 96 8.05 7.45 10.55
C GLY A 96 8.29 6.92 11.96
N PHE A 97 7.42 6.01 12.47
CA PHE A 97 7.52 5.47 13.85
C PHE A 97 8.19 4.10 13.94
N ILE A 98 8.56 3.54 12.80
CA ILE A 98 9.22 2.23 12.69
C ILE A 98 10.73 2.49 12.59
N SER A 99 11.48 1.95 13.55
CA SER A 99 12.93 2.18 13.63
C SER A 99 13.69 1.54 12.45
N LYS A 100 14.91 2.04 12.18
CA LYS A 100 15.80 1.48 11.15
C LYS A 100 16.01 -0.03 11.34
N LYS A 101 16.21 -0.49 12.58
CA LYS A 101 16.46 -1.90 12.89
C LYS A 101 15.25 -2.78 12.60
N GLU A 102 14.05 -2.30 12.91
CA GLU A 102 12.80 -2.99 12.60
C GLU A 102 12.60 -3.07 11.08
N GLN A 103 12.80 -1.93 10.37
CA GLN A 103 12.69 -1.88 8.91
C GLN A 103 13.68 -2.85 8.24
N GLU A 104 14.94 -2.86 8.68
CA GLU A 104 15.96 -3.76 8.13
C GLU A 104 15.58 -5.23 8.35
N HIS A 105 15.14 -5.58 9.57
CA HIS A 105 14.76 -6.96 9.89
C HIS A 105 13.62 -7.44 8.99
N MET A 106 12.51 -6.71 8.92
CA MET A 106 11.34 -7.10 8.14
C MET A 106 11.62 -7.12 6.62
N LEU A 107 12.44 -6.19 6.11
CA LEU A 107 12.88 -6.19 4.72
C LEU A 107 13.72 -7.43 4.39
N LEU A 108 14.69 -7.77 5.23
CA LEU A 108 15.57 -8.93 5.01
C LEU A 108 14.83 -10.26 5.22
N LEU A 109 13.90 -10.33 6.17
CA LEU A 109 13.05 -11.50 6.37
C LEU A 109 12.19 -11.73 5.12
N THR A 110 11.53 -10.70 4.60
CA THR A 110 10.75 -10.79 3.36
C THR A 110 11.62 -11.23 2.19
N ALA A 111 12.82 -10.68 2.04
CA ALA A 111 13.76 -11.10 1.00
C ALA A 111 14.23 -12.56 1.15
N SER A 112 14.43 -13.03 2.38
CA SER A 112 14.91 -14.39 2.64
C SER A 112 13.84 -15.47 2.41
N THR A 113 12.57 -15.08 2.47
CA THR A 113 11.41 -15.95 2.23
C THR A 113 10.82 -15.83 0.82
N GLN A 114 11.44 -15.00 -0.04
CA GLN A 114 11.07 -14.91 -1.45
C GLN A 114 11.25 -16.26 -2.13
N CYS A 115 10.34 -16.61 -3.04
CA CYS A 115 10.38 -17.87 -3.79
C CYS A 115 11.61 -17.93 -4.70
N ASP A 116 12.57 -18.79 -4.37
CA ASP A 116 13.82 -18.98 -5.14
C ASP A 116 13.70 -20.06 -6.22
N GLN A 117 12.65 -20.89 -6.18
CA GLN A 117 12.36 -21.90 -7.17
C GLN A 117 10.86 -22.09 -7.33
N SER A 118 10.36 -21.94 -8.56
CA SER A 118 8.92 -22.09 -8.83
C SER A 118 8.40 -23.48 -8.46
N TRP A 119 7.19 -23.54 -7.93
CA TRP A 119 6.54 -24.78 -7.54
C TRP A 119 5.01 -24.67 -7.61
N ILE A 120 4.33 -25.81 -7.53
CA ILE A 120 2.88 -25.89 -7.48
C ILE A 120 2.47 -26.33 -6.07
N THR A 121 1.53 -25.62 -5.46
CA THR A 121 0.99 -25.98 -4.14
C THR A 121 0.17 -27.25 -4.20
N LYS A 122 -0.06 -27.88 -3.06
CA LYS A 122 -0.96 -29.03 -2.94
C LYS A 122 -2.37 -28.72 -3.44
N GLY A 123 -2.81 -27.46 -3.29
CA GLY A 123 -4.11 -26.96 -3.78
C GLY A 123 -4.13 -26.61 -5.29
N GLY A 124 -3.01 -26.76 -6.00
CA GLY A 124 -2.91 -26.57 -7.45
C GLY A 124 -2.56 -25.15 -7.90
N SER A 125 -2.30 -24.22 -6.99
CA SER A 125 -1.85 -22.87 -7.33
C SER A 125 -0.36 -22.83 -7.63
N PHE A 126 0.06 -21.93 -8.53
CA PHE A 126 1.44 -21.78 -8.95
C PHE A 126 2.14 -20.65 -8.19
N VAL A 127 3.27 -20.97 -7.56
CA VAL A 127 4.17 -19.98 -6.95
C VAL A 127 5.36 -19.79 -7.88
N PRO A 128 5.45 -18.67 -8.61
CA PRO A 128 6.56 -18.42 -9.52
C PRO A 128 7.83 -18.01 -8.77
N TYR A 129 8.98 -18.20 -9.42
CA TYR A 129 10.23 -17.59 -8.97
C TYR A 129 10.07 -16.07 -8.75
N GLY A 130 10.61 -15.57 -7.68
CA GLY A 130 10.54 -14.15 -7.32
C GLY A 130 9.30 -13.75 -6.51
N ALA A 131 8.32 -14.64 -6.33
CA ALA A 131 7.12 -14.34 -5.57
C ALA A 131 7.42 -14.00 -4.11
N ILE A 132 6.75 -12.96 -3.60
CA ILE A 132 6.76 -12.53 -2.21
C ILE A 132 5.56 -13.16 -1.49
N ALA A 133 5.76 -13.53 -0.24
CA ALA A 133 4.69 -14.04 0.62
C ALA A 133 3.60 -12.98 0.86
N ASP A 134 2.35 -13.39 0.99
CA ASP A 134 1.26 -12.59 1.53
C ASP A 134 1.54 -12.29 3.02
N HIS A 135 1.92 -13.32 3.75
CA HIS A 135 2.38 -13.18 5.14
C HIS A 135 3.43 -14.23 5.52
N ILE A 136 4.16 -13.97 6.59
CA ILE A 136 5.23 -14.84 7.09
C ILE A 136 4.88 -15.26 8.51
N ARG A 137 4.94 -16.56 8.78
CA ARG A 137 4.72 -17.10 10.12
C ARG A 137 5.80 -16.64 11.10
N ILE A 138 5.39 -16.28 12.30
CA ILE A 138 6.30 -15.75 13.34
C ILE A 138 7.15 -16.86 13.96
N ASP A 139 6.65 -18.08 14.04
CA ASP A 139 7.23 -19.19 14.80
C ASP A 139 8.29 -20.00 14.03
N ASN A 140 8.31 -19.90 12.70
CA ASN A 140 9.21 -20.70 11.87
C ASN A 140 9.67 -20.02 10.58
N SER A 141 9.32 -18.74 10.38
CA SER A 141 9.64 -17.94 9.19
C SER A 141 9.12 -18.54 7.86
N LYS A 142 8.16 -19.50 7.90
CA LYS A 142 7.60 -20.05 6.66
C LYS A 142 6.75 -19.02 5.93
N PRO A 143 7.00 -18.82 4.61
CA PRO A 143 6.20 -17.93 3.78
C PRO A 143 4.85 -18.55 3.44
N ILE A 144 3.79 -17.78 3.57
CA ILE A 144 2.46 -18.11 3.07
C ILE A 144 2.19 -17.16 1.89
N TYR A 145 2.14 -17.69 0.67
CA TYR A 145 2.00 -16.89 -0.56
C TYR A 145 0.55 -16.56 -0.90
N PHE A 146 -0.39 -17.22 -0.25
CA PHE A 146 -1.82 -17.06 -0.52
C PHE A 146 -2.57 -16.72 0.77
N PRO A 147 -3.56 -15.81 0.74
CA PRO A 147 -4.43 -15.57 1.89
C PRO A 147 -5.27 -16.81 2.24
N GLY A 148 -6.04 -16.72 3.32
CA GLY A 148 -7.01 -17.73 3.73
C GLY A 148 -6.45 -18.88 4.58
N THR A 149 -5.14 -18.97 4.83
CA THR A 149 -4.53 -20.01 5.66
C THR A 149 -3.26 -19.52 6.36
N TYR A 150 -2.86 -20.23 7.43
CA TYR A 150 -1.54 -20.12 8.06
C TYR A 150 -0.71 -21.41 7.86
N SER A 151 -1.20 -22.35 7.06
CA SER A 151 -0.51 -23.61 6.76
C SER A 151 0.31 -23.46 5.49
N TYR A 152 1.62 -23.66 5.61
CA TYR A 152 2.52 -23.68 4.45
C TYR A 152 2.17 -24.81 3.48
N GLU A 153 1.75 -25.96 4.02
CA GLU A 153 1.47 -27.17 3.27
C GLU A 153 0.12 -27.12 2.53
N ASP A 154 -0.86 -26.38 3.08
CA ASP A 154 -2.24 -26.36 2.57
C ASP A 154 -2.62 -25.04 1.85
N GLN A 155 -1.65 -24.15 1.64
CA GLN A 155 -1.88 -22.89 0.93
C GLN A 155 -2.16 -23.06 -0.55
N GLY A 156 -2.75 -22.04 -1.16
CA GLY A 156 -2.88 -21.92 -2.61
C GLY A 156 -3.95 -22.83 -3.19
N THR A 157 -5.19 -22.55 -2.87
CA THR A 157 -6.37 -23.12 -3.55
C THR A 157 -6.88 -22.15 -4.62
N ALA A 158 -7.64 -22.65 -5.60
CA ALA A 158 -8.27 -21.80 -6.62
C ALA A 158 -9.20 -20.71 -6.03
N GLU A 159 -9.70 -20.92 -4.82
CA GLU A 159 -10.51 -19.94 -4.09
C GLU A 159 -9.73 -18.67 -3.76
N TRP A 160 -8.48 -18.83 -3.27
CA TRP A 160 -7.62 -17.74 -2.82
C TRP A 160 -6.63 -17.23 -3.87
N GLY A 161 -6.73 -17.73 -5.09
CA GLY A 161 -5.90 -17.32 -6.21
C GLY A 161 -5.09 -18.48 -6.78
N THR A 162 -4.77 -18.38 -8.07
CA THR A 162 -3.89 -19.33 -8.79
C THR A 162 -2.45 -18.85 -8.83
N LEU A 163 -2.23 -17.56 -8.50
CA LEU A 163 -0.94 -16.88 -8.31
C LEU A 163 -0.91 -16.18 -6.96
N PRO A 164 0.27 -15.93 -6.37
CA PRO A 164 0.44 -15.07 -5.19
C PRO A 164 -0.16 -13.68 -5.37
N SER A 165 -0.49 -13.03 -4.24
CA SER A 165 -1.03 -11.67 -4.22
C SER A 165 -0.17 -10.68 -4.99
N TYR A 166 -0.76 -9.90 -5.88
CA TYR A 166 -0.05 -8.95 -6.73
C TYR A 166 0.48 -7.74 -5.97
N CYS A 167 -0.28 -7.26 -5.00
CA CYS A 167 0.08 -6.08 -4.22
C CYS A 167 1.37 -6.28 -3.40
N ASP A 168 1.59 -7.45 -2.82
CA ASP A 168 2.74 -7.71 -1.96
C ASP A 168 4.06 -7.62 -2.72
N GLN A 169 4.05 -7.97 -4.01
CA GLN A 169 5.20 -7.82 -4.89
C GLN A 169 5.65 -6.36 -5.01
N PHE A 170 4.71 -5.45 -5.14
CA PHE A 170 4.96 -4.01 -5.25
C PHE A 170 5.26 -3.37 -3.89
N PHE A 171 4.63 -3.86 -2.82
CA PHE A 171 4.95 -3.42 -1.46
C PHE A 171 6.35 -3.81 -1.01
N PHE A 172 6.89 -4.94 -1.46
CA PHE A 172 8.28 -5.28 -1.20
C PHE A 172 9.26 -4.28 -1.81
N VAL A 173 8.99 -3.77 -3.01
CA VAL A 173 9.76 -2.68 -3.60
C VAL A 173 9.68 -1.43 -2.71
N HIS A 174 8.46 -1.07 -2.26
CA HIS A 174 8.25 0.07 -1.38
C HIS A 174 9.00 -0.05 -0.03
N MET A 175 9.04 -1.24 0.56
CA MET A 175 9.79 -1.48 1.79
C MET A 175 11.27 -1.12 1.62
N ALA A 176 11.90 -1.57 0.55
CA ALA A 176 13.30 -1.28 0.25
C ALA A 176 13.51 0.21 -0.07
N TYR A 177 12.62 0.79 -0.86
CA TYR A 177 12.65 2.22 -1.20
C TYR A 177 12.58 3.09 0.04
N TYR A 178 11.56 2.86 0.90
CA TYR A 178 11.39 3.64 2.11
C TYR A 178 12.58 3.48 3.08
N TYR A 179 13.11 2.25 3.24
CA TYR A 179 14.30 2.02 4.04
C TYR A 179 15.48 2.87 3.55
N VAL A 180 15.78 2.84 2.26
CA VAL A 180 16.88 3.62 1.69
C VAL A 180 16.65 5.12 1.84
N LYS A 181 15.43 5.60 1.59
CA LYS A 181 15.07 7.04 1.68
C LYS A 181 15.11 7.55 3.12
N SER A 182 14.64 6.75 4.08
CA SER A 182 14.58 7.17 5.50
C SER A 182 15.93 7.05 6.23
N THR A 183 16.79 6.11 5.79
CA THR A 183 18.06 5.82 6.48
C THR A 183 19.31 6.29 5.73
N GLY A 184 19.22 6.55 4.42
CA GLY A 184 20.36 6.83 3.53
C GLY A 184 21.22 5.59 3.21
N ASP A 185 20.85 4.40 3.71
CA ASP A 185 21.65 3.18 3.59
C ASP A 185 21.39 2.44 2.27
N LYS A 186 21.97 2.96 1.18
CA LYS A 186 21.88 2.30 -0.13
C LYS A 186 22.68 1.00 -0.24
N LYS A 187 23.60 0.70 0.70
CA LYS A 187 24.42 -0.52 0.66
C LYS A 187 23.57 -1.77 0.82
N ILE A 188 22.44 -1.67 1.50
CA ILE A 188 21.49 -2.78 1.67
C ILE A 188 21.05 -3.38 0.33
N LEU A 189 20.93 -2.56 -0.74
CA LEU A 189 20.52 -3.01 -2.06
C LEU A 189 21.49 -4.00 -2.71
N GLN A 190 22.76 -3.97 -2.30
CA GLN A 190 23.81 -4.89 -2.77
C GLN A 190 24.01 -6.11 -1.85
N LYS A 191 23.28 -6.15 -0.71
CA LYS A 191 23.38 -7.28 0.22
C LYS A 191 22.84 -8.54 -0.45
N GLU A 192 23.63 -9.59 -0.40
CA GLU A 192 23.23 -10.92 -0.86
C GLU A 192 22.38 -11.63 0.20
N ILE A 193 21.24 -12.14 -0.24
CA ILE A 193 20.35 -12.97 0.56
C ILE A 193 20.13 -14.26 -0.25
N ASN A 194 20.49 -15.41 0.31
CA ASN A 194 20.45 -16.71 -0.40
C ASN A 194 21.12 -16.62 -1.80
N GLY A 195 22.29 -15.97 -1.88
CA GLY A 195 23.08 -15.86 -3.12
C GLY A 195 22.55 -14.86 -4.16
N THR A 196 21.50 -14.08 -3.87
CA THR A 196 20.92 -13.08 -4.78
C THR A 196 20.91 -11.70 -4.10
N ARG A 197 21.38 -10.66 -4.78
CA ARG A 197 21.36 -9.30 -4.24
C ARG A 197 19.93 -8.81 -4.05
N LEU A 198 19.71 -8.00 -2.99
CA LEU A 198 18.39 -7.46 -2.71
C LEU A 198 17.79 -6.73 -3.93
N ILE A 199 18.56 -5.92 -4.64
CA ILE A 199 18.06 -5.19 -5.83
C ILE A 199 17.56 -6.15 -6.93
N ASP A 200 18.20 -7.30 -7.11
CA ASP A 200 17.77 -8.29 -8.10
C ASP A 200 16.52 -9.05 -7.62
N ARG A 201 16.39 -9.25 -6.31
CA ARG A 201 15.15 -9.77 -5.69
C ARG A 201 13.98 -8.83 -5.88
N LEU A 202 14.18 -7.51 -5.76
CA LEU A 202 13.13 -6.50 -6.01
C LEU A 202 12.67 -6.53 -7.48
N LYS A 203 13.62 -6.66 -8.42
CA LYS A 203 13.30 -6.80 -9.85
C LYS A 203 12.51 -8.08 -10.13
N ALA A 204 12.89 -9.20 -9.50
CA ALA A 204 12.17 -10.45 -9.65
C ALA A 204 10.72 -10.33 -9.14
N ALA A 205 10.51 -9.77 -7.94
CA ALA A 205 9.18 -9.54 -7.39
C ALA A 205 8.33 -8.63 -8.28
N PHE A 206 8.88 -7.50 -8.75
CA PHE A 206 8.18 -6.57 -9.63
C PHE A 206 7.60 -7.24 -10.88
N ASN A 207 8.24 -8.29 -11.39
CA ASN A 207 7.85 -9.00 -12.60
C ASN A 207 6.90 -10.20 -12.34
N VAL A 208 6.55 -10.51 -11.09
CA VAL A 208 5.64 -11.63 -10.77
C VAL A 208 4.20 -11.38 -11.24
N PRO A 209 3.57 -10.20 -11.00
CA PRO A 209 2.21 -9.96 -11.47
C PRO A 209 2.15 -9.93 -13.00
N PRO A 210 1.16 -10.61 -13.63
CA PRO A 210 0.98 -10.60 -15.06
C PRO A 210 0.80 -9.18 -15.61
N GLU A 211 1.45 -8.89 -16.73
CA GLU A 211 1.46 -7.59 -17.38
C GLU A 211 0.91 -7.67 -18.79
N ASP A 212 -0.04 -6.79 -19.12
CA ASP A 212 -0.43 -6.52 -20.51
C ASP A 212 0.68 -5.73 -21.20
N LYS A 213 1.27 -6.29 -22.24
CA LYS A 213 2.48 -5.74 -22.88
C LYS A 213 2.28 -4.37 -23.52
N GLU A 214 1.08 -4.06 -23.98
CA GLU A 214 0.80 -2.78 -24.68
C GLU A 214 0.54 -1.67 -23.66
N SER A 215 -0.34 -1.91 -22.71
CA SER A 215 -0.73 -0.91 -21.71
C SER A 215 0.12 -0.90 -20.46
N ARG A 216 0.95 -1.94 -20.23
CA ARG A 216 1.75 -2.18 -19.03
C ARG A 216 0.90 -2.39 -17.75
N MET A 217 -0.43 -2.52 -17.90
CA MET A 217 -1.35 -2.75 -16.79
C MET A 217 -1.23 -4.17 -16.27
N VAL A 218 -1.44 -4.33 -14.96
CA VAL A 218 -1.61 -5.64 -14.34
C VAL A 218 -2.95 -6.22 -14.80
N TYR A 219 -3.00 -7.51 -15.10
CA TYR A 219 -4.24 -8.18 -15.47
C TYR A 219 -4.36 -9.54 -14.80
N ALA A 220 -5.59 -10.04 -14.74
CA ALA A 220 -5.94 -11.36 -14.27
C ALA A 220 -6.92 -12.06 -15.25
N THR A 221 -6.83 -13.37 -15.30
CA THR A 221 -7.81 -14.25 -15.95
C THR A 221 -8.19 -15.35 -14.96
N GLU A 222 -9.14 -16.21 -15.30
CA GLU A 222 -9.48 -17.36 -14.47
C GLU A 222 -8.27 -18.28 -14.19
N ALA A 223 -7.36 -18.40 -15.17
CA ALA A 223 -6.18 -19.27 -15.07
C ALA A 223 -5.00 -18.61 -14.34
N ILE A 224 -4.87 -17.29 -14.41
CA ILE A 224 -3.76 -16.52 -13.82
C ILE A 224 -4.35 -15.39 -12.98
N ARG A 225 -4.73 -15.71 -11.75
CA ARG A 225 -5.38 -14.76 -10.84
C ARG A 225 -4.68 -14.75 -9.49
N GLY A 226 -4.27 -13.58 -9.06
CA GLY A 226 -3.86 -13.26 -7.70
C GLY A 226 -4.79 -12.23 -7.10
N VAL A 227 -4.68 -12.02 -5.80
CA VAL A 227 -5.32 -10.89 -5.11
C VAL A 227 -4.71 -9.59 -5.63
N ASP A 228 -5.52 -8.68 -6.16
CA ASP A 228 -5.01 -7.44 -6.77
C ASP A 228 -4.59 -6.42 -5.71
N PHE A 229 -5.38 -6.31 -4.64
CA PHE A 229 -5.06 -5.54 -3.45
C PHE A 229 -5.50 -6.33 -2.20
N GLY A 230 -4.66 -6.34 -1.15
CA GLY A 230 -4.84 -7.21 0.00
C GLY A 230 -6.17 -7.08 0.72
N PHE A 231 -6.82 -5.93 0.64
CA PHE A 231 -8.16 -5.73 1.19
C PHE A 231 -9.27 -6.11 0.21
N ARG A 232 -8.96 -6.94 -0.78
CA ARG A 232 -9.89 -7.60 -1.71
C ARG A 232 -9.53 -9.06 -1.94
N ASP A 233 -8.97 -9.74 -0.93
CA ASP A 233 -8.63 -11.17 -0.99
C ASP A 233 -9.87 -12.07 -1.01
N ALA A 234 -10.96 -11.64 -0.38
CA ALA A 234 -12.26 -12.31 -0.45
C ALA A 234 -13.06 -12.01 -1.74
N ILE A 235 -12.48 -11.22 -2.66
CA ILE A 235 -13.11 -10.78 -3.90
C ILE A 235 -12.35 -11.36 -5.09
N LYS A 236 -13.07 -11.92 -6.06
CA LYS A 236 -12.49 -12.39 -7.32
C LYS A 236 -12.84 -11.45 -8.45
N ILE A 237 -11.81 -10.94 -9.13
CA ILE A 237 -11.95 -10.05 -10.29
C ILE A 237 -10.98 -10.45 -11.39
N THR A 238 -11.40 -10.27 -12.65
CA THR A 238 -10.59 -10.53 -13.86
C THR A 238 -10.55 -9.31 -14.77
N GLY A 239 -9.77 -9.36 -15.82
CA GLY A 239 -9.50 -8.23 -16.72
C GLY A 239 -8.24 -7.46 -16.32
N LYS A 240 -8.03 -6.29 -16.90
CA LYS A 240 -7.00 -5.34 -16.44
C LYS A 240 -7.47 -4.76 -15.10
N LEU A 241 -6.55 -4.61 -14.14
CA LEU A 241 -6.85 -4.29 -12.75
C LEU A 241 -6.35 -2.88 -12.41
N SER A 242 -7.25 -1.96 -12.04
CA SER A 242 -6.87 -0.58 -11.76
C SER A 242 -5.99 -0.45 -10.54
N PHE A 243 -6.40 -1.04 -9.41
CA PHE A 243 -5.69 -0.90 -8.13
C PHE A 243 -4.27 -1.46 -8.20
N ALA A 244 -4.11 -2.70 -8.68
CA ALA A 244 -2.80 -3.32 -8.85
C ALA A 244 -1.89 -2.54 -9.83
N SER A 245 -2.47 -1.93 -10.89
CA SER A 245 -1.73 -1.10 -11.84
C SER A 245 -1.25 0.22 -11.22
N ILE A 246 -2.03 0.82 -10.32
CA ILE A 246 -1.62 2.01 -9.56
C ILE A 246 -0.46 1.68 -8.61
N LEU A 247 -0.51 0.54 -7.93
CA LEU A 247 0.61 0.07 -7.09
C LEU A 247 1.86 -0.22 -7.93
N LYS A 248 1.70 -0.82 -9.11
CA LYS A 248 2.80 -1.04 -10.06
C LYS A 248 3.44 0.27 -10.53
N TYR A 249 2.63 1.29 -10.82
CA TYR A 249 3.12 2.63 -11.16
C TYR A 249 4.05 3.17 -10.06
N ARG A 250 3.61 3.11 -8.79
CA ARG A 250 4.42 3.53 -7.65
C ARG A 250 5.72 2.73 -7.57
N ALA A 251 5.62 1.41 -7.58
CA ALA A 251 6.77 0.52 -7.49
C ALA A 251 7.77 0.70 -8.64
N ALA A 252 7.28 0.99 -9.86
CA ALA A 252 8.14 1.27 -11.01
C ALA A 252 8.97 2.55 -10.81
N ASN A 253 8.37 3.64 -10.32
CA ASN A 253 9.11 4.85 -10.00
C ASN A 253 10.13 4.61 -8.88
N GLU A 254 9.72 3.93 -7.80
CA GLU A 254 10.58 3.62 -6.67
C GLU A 254 11.76 2.73 -7.07
N LEU A 255 11.52 1.69 -7.86
CA LEU A 255 12.58 0.80 -8.35
C LEU A 255 13.53 1.51 -9.31
N SER A 256 13.01 2.38 -10.19
CA SER A 256 13.85 3.24 -11.04
C SER A 256 14.78 4.12 -10.22
N GLU A 257 14.29 4.80 -9.17
CA GLU A 257 15.12 5.62 -8.30
C GLU A 257 16.19 4.79 -7.57
N LEU A 258 15.85 3.61 -7.05
CA LEU A 258 16.82 2.71 -6.40
C LEU A 258 17.92 2.27 -7.36
N LEU A 259 17.59 1.95 -8.60
CA LEU A 259 18.55 1.57 -9.63
C LEU A 259 19.45 2.74 -10.04
N GLN A 260 18.89 3.96 -10.15
CA GLN A 260 19.68 5.18 -10.40
C GLN A 260 20.69 5.45 -9.29
N LEU A 261 20.31 5.24 -8.01
CA LEU A 261 21.23 5.37 -6.87
C LEU A 261 22.43 4.39 -6.94
N LEU A 262 22.26 3.27 -7.65
CA LEU A 262 23.30 2.27 -7.91
C LEU A 262 24.06 2.51 -9.22
N GLY A 263 23.66 3.48 -10.05
CA GLY A 263 24.20 3.70 -11.38
C GLY A 263 23.89 2.58 -12.37
N ALA A 264 22.78 1.87 -12.18
CA ALA A 264 22.37 0.75 -13.02
C ALA A 264 21.78 1.23 -14.36
N ASN A 265 22.16 0.59 -15.46
CA ASN A 265 21.76 1.01 -16.82
C ASN A 265 20.29 0.70 -17.13
N ASP A 266 19.66 -0.21 -16.39
CA ASP A 266 18.29 -0.66 -16.60
C ASP A 266 17.23 0.17 -15.84
N ALA A 267 17.62 1.24 -15.15
CA ALA A 267 16.70 2.13 -14.43
C ALA A 267 15.62 2.73 -15.36
N GLY A 268 16.01 3.11 -16.58
CA GLY A 268 15.12 3.77 -17.56
C GLY A 268 13.89 2.92 -17.92
N GLN A 269 14.01 1.59 -17.99
CA GLN A 269 12.89 0.73 -18.34
C GLN A 269 11.73 0.82 -17.34
N TYR A 270 12.01 1.02 -16.07
CA TYR A 270 10.97 1.17 -15.03
C TYR A 270 10.32 2.56 -15.08
N THR A 271 11.09 3.60 -15.42
CA THR A 271 10.51 4.92 -15.73
C THR A 271 9.53 4.84 -16.91
N GLU A 272 9.87 4.09 -17.95
CA GLU A 272 8.99 3.88 -19.11
C GLU A 272 7.70 3.13 -18.73
N VAL A 273 7.81 2.11 -17.87
CA VAL A 273 6.63 1.38 -17.33
C VAL A 273 5.72 2.34 -16.56
N ALA A 274 6.27 3.15 -15.66
CA ALA A 274 5.50 4.12 -14.89
C ALA A 274 4.82 5.15 -15.82
N ALA A 275 5.54 5.69 -16.81
CA ALA A 275 5.01 6.64 -17.76
C ALA A 275 3.87 6.03 -18.61
N ALA A 276 4.03 4.78 -19.06
CA ALA A 276 2.99 4.09 -19.84
C ALA A 276 1.71 3.87 -19.01
N ILE A 277 1.85 3.43 -17.74
CA ILE A 277 0.71 3.27 -16.82
C ILE A 277 0.01 4.62 -16.61
N LYS A 278 0.76 5.66 -16.26
CA LYS A 278 0.22 7.00 -16.01
C LYS A 278 -0.57 7.52 -17.21
N LYS A 279 -0.02 7.37 -18.42
CA LYS A 279 -0.65 7.80 -19.66
C LYS A 279 -1.90 6.98 -20.02
N GLY A 280 -1.84 5.66 -19.82
CA GLY A 280 -2.90 4.75 -20.29
C GLY A 280 -4.05 4.57 -19.31
N LEU A 281 -3.80 4.75 -18.00
CA LEU A 281 -4.77 4.39 -16.94
C LEU A 281 -6.11 5.13 -17.06
N PRO A 282 -6.18 6.46 -17.30
CA PRO A 282 -7.46 7.13 -17.45
C PRO A 282 -8.27 6.62 -18.64
N GLY A 283 -7.62 6.42 -19.78
CA GLY A 283 -8.28 5.94 -21.01
C GLY A 283 -8.81 4.50 -20.92
N ILE A 284 -8.26 3.69 -20.00
CA ILE A 284 -8.67 2.28 -19.82
C ILE A 284 -9.74 2.15 -18.75
N PHE A 285 -9.65 2.89 -17.67
CA PHE A 285 -10.47 2.66 -16.48
C PHE A 285 -11.45 3.79 -16.13
N MET A 286 -11.24 5.03 -16.61
CA MET A 286 -12.08 6.15 -16.18
C MET A 286 -13.45 6.12 -16.86
N ASP A 287 -14.51 6.13 -16.05
CA ASP A 287 -15.88 6.26 -16.53
C ASP A 287 -16.24 7.73 -16.84
N SER A 288 -17.44 7.96 -17.40
CA SER A 288 -17.91 9.30 -17.76
C SER A 288 -18.03 10.26 -16.56
N ARG A 289 -18.14 9.71 -15.35
CA ARG A 289 -18.24 10.47 -14.08
C ARG A 289 -16.89 10.93 -13.55
N GLY A 290 -15.79 10.33 -14.02
CA GLY A 290 -14.43 10.57 -13.53
C GLY A 290 -13.97 9.53 -12.52
N MET A 291 -14.72 8.45 -12.31
CA MET A 291 -14.33 7.35 -11.42
C MET A 291 -13.54 6.29 -12.19
N LEU A 292 -12.52 5.73 -11.54
CA LEU A 292 -11.85 4.55 -12.09
C LEU A 292 -12.71 3.31 -11.82
N LEU A 293 -12.86 2.47 -12.83
CA LEU A 293 -13.46 1.14 -12.69
C LEU A 293 -12.47 0.18 -12.02
N ALA A 294 -12.95 -0.76 -11.23
CA ALA A 294 -12.11 -1.75 -10.55
C ALA A 294 -11.33 -2.61 -11.54
N SER A 295 -11.99 -3.03 -12.62
CA SER A 295 -11.36 -3.77 -13.72
C SER A 295 -12.01 -3.51 -15.07
N THR A 296 -11.42 -4.06 -16.13
CA THR A 296 -12.03 -4.11 -17.48
C THR A 296 -12.84 -5.40 -17.72
N GLY A 297 -12.90 -6.30 -16.76
CA GLY A 297 -13.66 -7.54 -16.80
C GLY A 297 -15.10 -7.37 -16.29
N LYS A 298 -15.65 -8.42 -15.71
CA LYS A 298 -17.03 -8.40 -15.17
C LYS A 298 -17.17 -7.47 -13.96
N SER A 299 -16.15 -7.37 -13.10
CA SER A 299 -16.10 -6.43 -11.97
C SER A 299 -15.70 -5.04 -12.44
N ASN A 300 -16.48 -4.43 -13.31
CA ASN A 300 -16.24 -3.10 -13.89
C ASN A 300 -17.01 -1.98 -13.19
N GLN A 301 -17.36 -2.17 -11.93
CA GLN A 301 -17.95 -1.11 -11.12
C GLN A 301 -16.96 0.00 -10.79
N PRO A 302 -17.44 1.22 -10.52
CA PRO A 302 -16.60 2.30 -10.03
C PRO A 302 -15.95 1.94 -8.69
N ASP A 303 -14.68 2.23 -8.57
CA ASP A 303 -13.86 1.93 -7.39
C ASP A 303 -13.41 3.23 -6.72
N VAL A 304 -14.00 3.53 -5.58
CA VAL A 304 -13.68 4.74 -4.79
C VAL A 304 -12.22 4.72 -4.33
N TRP A 305 -11.75 3.56 -3.87
CA TRP A 305 -10.39 3.46 -3.33
C TRP A 305 -9.33 3.60 -4.43
N ALA A 306 -9.50 2.90 -5.55
CA ALA A 306 -8.58 3.03 -6.68
C ALA A 306 -8.54 4.47 -7.21
N THR A 307 -9.72 5.13 -7.32
CA THR A 307 -9.81 6.52 -7.77
C THR A 307 -9.05 7.46 -6.84
N ALA A 308 -9.30 7.37 -5.54
CA ALA A 308 -8.63 8.21 -4.55
C ALA A 308 -7.12 7.93 -4.48
N LEU A 309 -6.70 6.66 -4.57
CA LEU A 309 -5.29 6.28 -4.56
C LEU A 309 -4.54 6.79 -5.82
N ALA A 310 -5.20 6.76 -6.99
CA ALA A 310 -4.62 7.29 -8.23
C ALA A 310 -4.36 8.80 -8.15
N VAL A 311 -5.24 9.56 -7.49
CA VAL A 311 -5.02 10.97 -7.17
C VAL A 311 -3.86 11.11 -6.17
N TYR A 312 -3.88 10.33 -5.10
CA TYR A 312 -2.90 10.39 -4.02
C TYR A 312 -1.46 10.08 -4.48
N PHE A 313 -1.30 9.14 -5.41
CA PHE A 313 0.00 8.80 -6.00
C PHE A 313 0.37 9.64 -7.23
N GLY A 314 -0.48 10.58 -7.66
CA GLY A 314 -0.21 11.44 -8.79
C GLY A 314 -0.24 10.72 -10.14
N VAL A 315 -1.05 9.66 -10.24
CA VAL A 315 -1.31 8.97 -11.51
C VAL A 315 -2.26 9.77 -12.38
N LEU A 316 -3.31 10.36 -11.77
CA LEU A 316 -4.24 11.27 -12.44
C LEU A 316 -3.69 12.69 -12.42
N GLU A 317 -3.84 13.41 -13.53
CA GLU A 317 -3.41 14.80 -13.70
C GLU A 317 -4.43 15.61 -14.51
N GLY A 318 -4.31 16.96 -14.42
CA GLY A 318 -5.12 17.90 -15.20
C GLY A 318 -6.62 17.63 -15.06
N LYS A 319 -7.34 17.56 -16.19
CA LYS A 319 -8.79 17.39 -16.23
C LYS A 319 -9.28 16.07 -15.64
N ASP A 320 -8.51 14.99 -15.72
CA ASP A 320 -8.88 13.70 -15.17
C ASP A 320 -8.80 13.71 -13.65
N LEU A 321 -7.78 14.36 -13.09
CA LEU A 321 -7.69 14.62 -11.66
C LEU A 321 -8.86 15.49 -11.19
N GLU A 322 -9.14 16.62 -11.84
CA GLU A 322 -10.23 17.53 -11.49
C GLU A 322 -11.57 16.79 -11.48
N LYS A 323 -11.89 16.04 -12.53
CA LYS A 323 -13.12 15.23 -12.60
C LYS A 323 -13.26 14.24 -11.44
N ALA A 324 -12.19 13.49 -11.15
CA ALA A 324 -12.20 12.51 -10.07
C ALA A 324 -12.43 13.18 -8.70
N CYS A 325 -11.75 14.29 -8.44
CA CYS A 325 -11.87 15.03 -7.19
C CYS A 325 -13.24 15.70 -7.04
N ASP A 326 -13.77 16.29 -8.11
CA ASP A 326 -15.11 16.90 -8.12
C ASP A 326 -16.19 15.85 -7.85
N PHE A 327 -16.09 14.67 -8.49
CA PHE A 327 -17.05 13.59 -8.28
C PHE A 327 -17.00 13.07 -6.83
N LEU A 328 -15.82 12.79 -6.28
CA LEU A 328 -15.67 12.35 -4.88
C LEU A 328 -16.21 13.40 -3.91
N THR A 329 -16.00 14.69 -4.19
CA THR A 329 -16.53 15.80 -3.40
C THR A 329 -18.06 15.86 -3.45
N ALA A 330 -18.65 15.72 -4.64
CA ALA A 330 -20.10 15.68 -4.81
C ALA A 330 -20.73 14.47 -4.11
N ALA A 331 -20.10 13.30 -4.22
CA ALA A 331 -20.54 12.07 -3.53
C ALA A 331 -20.47 12.20 -2.01
N TYR A 332 -19.45 12.85 -1.46
CA TYR A 332 -19.37 13.18 -0.04
C TYR A 332 -20.52 14.10 0.39
N LYS A 333 -20.73 15.21 -0.32
CA LYS A 333 -21.82 16.16 -0.01
C LYS A 333 -23.21 15.53 -0.10
N ALA A 334 -23.38 14.56 -1.00
CA ALA A 334 -24.62 13.79 -1.14
C ALA A 334 -24.80 12.69 -0.07
N GLY A 335 -23.80 12.45 0.79
CA GLY A 335 -23.84 11.41 1.83
C GLY A 335 -23.72 9.98 1.32
N SER A 336 -23.24 9.78 0.07
CA SER A 336 -23.11 8.45 -0.55
C SER A 336 -21.70 7.84 -0.44
N LEU A 337 -20.71 8.61 0.02
CA LEU A 337 -19.30 8.22 0.00
C LEU A 337 -18.84 7.53 1.29
N SER A 338 -19.28 8.03 2.44
CA SER A 338 -18.76 7.65 3.75
C SER A 338 -19.83 7.40 4.80
N TYR A 339 -19.41 6.76 5.87
CA TYR A 339 -20.15 6.68 7.13
C TYR A 339 -19.18 6.85 8.29
N LYS A 340 -19.41 7.85 9.14
CA LYS A 340 -18.49 8.23 10.22
C LYS A 340 -17.05 8.40 9.72
N GLY A 341 -16.88 9.01 8.56
CA GLY A 341 -15.58 9.25 7.93
C GLY A 341 -14.88 8.01 7.34
N ASN A 342 -15.43 6.81 7.49
CA ASN A 342 -14.91 5.58 6.91
C ASN A 342 -15.53 5.32 5.53
N ILE A 343 -14.81 4.65 4.63
CA ILE A 343 -15.07 4.61 3.19
C ILE A 343 -15.36 3.19 2.71
N ARG A 344 -16.36 3.02 1.85
CA ARG A 344 -16.63 1.78 1.10
C ARG A 344 -15.85 1.75 -0.22
N HIS A 345 -15.69 0.57 -0.80
CA HIS A 345 -15.14 0.44 -2.15
C HIS A 345 -16.03 1.08 -3.22
N ILE A 346 -17.34 0.95 -3.09
CA ILE A 346 -18.34 1.54 -3.99
C ILE A 346 -19.24 2.53 -3.25
N LEU A 347 -19.84 3.47 -3.98
CA LEU A 347 -20.80 4.42 -3.42
C LEU A 347 -22.09 3.71 -2.99
N THR A 348 -22.78 4.26 -1.97
CA THR A 348 -24.08 3.71 -1.54
C THR A 348 -25.17 3.89 -2.59
N THR A 349 -25.04 4.85 -3.51
CA THR A 349 -25.90 5.05 -4.68
C THR A 349 -25.71 3.99 -5.76
N ASP A 350 -24.55 3.33 -5.77
CA ASP A 350 -24.18 2.28 -6.71
C ASP A 350 -24.34 0.89 -6.06
N ASP A 351 -25.20 0.77 -5.08
CA ASP A 351 -25.31 -0.40 -4.23
C ASP A 351 -25.52 -1.71 -5.01
N PHE A 352 -25.08 -2.82 -4.44
CA PHE A 352 -24.88 -4.11 -5.11
C PHE A 352 -26.04 -4.55 -6.01
N ASN A 353 -25.88 -4.36 -7.30
CA ASN A 353 -26.73 -4.85 -8.37
C ASN A 353 -25.83 -5.51 -9.46
N GLU A 354 -26.40 -5.95 -10.56
CA GLU A 354 -25.65 -6.63 -11.63
C GLU A 354 -24.46 -5.82 -12.19
N ARG A 355 -24.47 -4.49 -12.06
CA ARG A 355 -23.39 -3.61 -12.55
C ARG A 355 -22.33 -3.30 -11.51
N THR A 356 -22.67 -3.41 -10.22
CA THR A 356 -21.80 -3.01 -9.11
C THR A 356 -21.37 -4.17 -8.22
N ALA A 357 -21.93 -5.37 -8.44
CA ALA A 357 -21.50 -6.58 -7.75
C ALA A 357 -20.11 -7.03 -8.23
N TRP A 358 -19.34 -7.64 -7.33
CA TRP A 358 -18.13 -8.33 -7.69
C TRP A 358 -18.40 -9.60 -8.51
N GLU A 359 -17.47 -10.03 -9.36
CA GLU A 359 -17.60 -11.31 -10.10
C GLU A 359 -17.94 -12.45 -9.17
N ILE A 360 -17.15 -12.58 -8.09
CA ILE A 360 -17.40 -13.50 -6.98
C ILE A 360 -16.95 -12.80 -5.70
N SER A 361 -17.74 -12.97 -4.65
CA SER A 361 -17.37 -12.60 -3.29
C SER A 361 -17.58 -13.77 -2.34
N MET A 362 -16.61 -14.07 -1.50
CA MET A 362 -16.71 -15.03 -0.40
C MET A 362 -17.37 -14.40 0.84
N ALA A 363 -17.38 -13.07 0.95
CA ALA A 363 -18.05 -12.34 2.00
C ALA A 363 -19.47 -11.95 1.57
N GLN A 364 -20.41 -11.94 2.51
CA GLN A 364 -21.75 -11.45 2.28
C GLN A 364 -21.73 -9.94 1.96
N ILE A 365 -22.79 -9.44 1.28
CA ILE A 365 -22.95 -8.00 1.02
C ILE A 365 -22.95 -7.24 2.35
N TYR A 366 -22.25 -6.10 2.38
CA TYR A 366 -21.97 -5.22 3.53
C TYR A 366 -21.01 -5.78 4.58
N VAL A 367 -20.47 -6.96 4.35
CA VAL A 367 -19.48 -7.59 5.24
C VAL A 367 -18.10 -7.54 4.61
N TYR A 368 -17.08 -7.21 5.40
CA TYR A 368 -15.68 -7.23 5.06
C TYR A 368 -15.40 -6.45 3.75
N GLN A 369 -14.68 -7.06 2.80
CA GLN A 369 -14.34 -6.45 1.50
C GLN A 369 -15.54 -6.30 0.55
N ASN A 370 -16.69 -6.86 0.89
CA ASN A 370 -17.89 -6.79 0.11
C ASN A 370 -18.86 -5.69 0.61
N GLY A 371 -18.33 -4.50 0.87
CA GLY A 371 -19.12 -3.31 1.15
C GLY A 371 -19.13 -2.81 2.59
N ALA A 372 -18.30 -3.34 3.48
CA ALA A 372 -18.06 -2.71 4.78
C ALA A 372 -17.33 -1.37 4.64
N TYR A 373 -17.38 -0.54 5.68
CA TYR A 373 -16.69 0.73 5.79
C TYR A 373 -15.30 0.53 6.40
N TRP A 374 -14.28 1.12 5.78
CA TRP A 374 -12.87 1.00 6.14
C TRP A 374 -12.24 2.36 6.43
N GLY A 375 -11.43 2.43 7.48
CA GLY A 375 -10.65 3.65 7.76
C GLY A 375 -9.42 3.82 6.88
N THR A 376 -8.81 2.72 6.43
CA THR A 376 -7.59 2.73 5.61
C THR A 376 -7.61 3.71 4.45
N PRO A 377 -8.65 3.79 3.58
CA PRO A 377 -8.69 4.72 2.45
C PRO A 377 -9.13 6.14 2.81
N ALA A 378 -9.58 6.38 4.05
CA ALA A 378 -10.13 7.69 4.44
C ALA A 378 -9.15 8.84 4.14
N GLY A 379 -7.87 8.63 4.41
CA GLY A 379 -6.83 9.63 4.13
C GLY A 379 -6.66 9.93 2.64
N TRP A 380 -6.70 8.91 1.77
CA TRP A 380 -6.58 9.11 0.31
C TRP A 380 -7.77 9.87 -0.25
N VAL A 381 -8.98 9.55 0.24
CA VAL A 381 -10.21 10.24 -0.16
C VAL A 381 -10.22 11.68 0.32
N CYS A 382 -9.86 11.93 1.59
CA CYS A 382 -9.70 13.31 2.10
C CYS A 382 -8.67 14.10 1.26
N TYR A 383 -7.53 13.48 0.93
CA TYR A 383 -6.52 14.11 0.09
C TYR A 383 -7.07 14.45 -1.30
N ALA A 384 -7.78 13.54 -1.95
CA ALA A 384 -8.38 13.77 -3.25
C ALA A 384 -9.41 14.93 -3.21
N ILE A 385 -10.33 14.92 -2.23
CA ILE A 385 -11.31 16.00 -2.05
C ILE A 385 -10.59 17.34 -1.78
N SER A 386 -9.49 17.35 -1.02
CA SER A 386 -8.76 18.57 -0.68
C SER A 386 -8.16 19.30 -1.88
N GLN A 387 -8.02 18.65 -3.02
CA GLN A 387 -7.49 19.25 -4.25
C GLN A 387 -8.48 20.27 -4.85
N VAL A 388 -9.77 20.14 -4.56
CA VAL A 388 -10.84 21.00 -5.10
C VAL A 388 -11.70 21.65 -4.01
N ASP A 389 -11.90 21.00 -2.86
CA ASP A 389 -12.72 21.49 -1.75
C ASP A 389 -12.11 21.15 -0.38
N LYS A 390 -11.32 22.08 0.13
CA LYS A 390 -10.65 21.93 1.44
C LYS A 390 -11.63 21.80 2.61
N GLN A 391 -12.79 22.48 2.54
CA GLN A 391 -13.76 22.42 3.65
C GLN A 391 -14.42 21.04 3.71
N SER A 392 -14.82 20.46 2.58
CA SER A 392 -15.37 19.10 2.53
C SER A 392 -14.34 18.06 2.98
N ALA A 393 -13.07 18.21 2.60
CA ALA A 393 -11.99 17.33 3.06
C ALA A 393 -11.79 17.42 4.59
N LEU A 394 -11.82 18.63 5.15
CA LEU A 394 -11.73 18.82 6.59
C LEU A 394 -12.92 18.21 7.32
N ASN A 395 -14.14 18.38 6.80
CA ASN A 395 -15.34 17.80 7.40
C ASN A 395 -15.26 16.28 7.45
N LEU A 396 -14.86 15.63 6.34
CA LEU A 396 -14.68 14.17 6.28
C LEU A 396 -13.61 13.69 7.27
N ALA A 397 -12.48 14.40 7.35
CA ALA A 397 -11.42 14.09 8.32
C ALA A 397 -11.91 14.21 9.77
N ASN A 398 -12.71 15.26 10.08
CA ASN A 398 -13.29 15.46 11.40
C ASN A 398 -14.27 14.35 11.78
N GLU A 399 -15.12 13.91 10.84
CA GLU A 399 -16.00 12.75 11.05
C GLU A 399 -15.21 11.49 11.41
N PHE A 400 -14.14 11.22 10.68
CA PHE A 400 -13.28 10.07 10.92
C PHE A 400 -12.59 10.15 12.31
N ILE A 401 -12.01 11.29 12.65
CA ILE A 401 -11.34 11.48 13.93
C ILE A 401 -12.33 11.45 15.09
N ALA A 402 -13.55 12.00 14.89
CA ALA A 402 -14.61 11.95 15.91
C ALA A 402 -15.04 10.51 16.22
N ASP A 403 -15.20 9.66 15.19
CA ASP A 403 -15.51 8.23 15.37
C ASP A 403 -14.39 7.51 16.15
N LEU A 404 -13.12 7.78 15.81
CA LEU A 404 -11.99 7.24 16.55
C LEU A 404 -11.96 7.71 18.01
N ARG A 405 -12.28 9.00 18.27
CA ARG A 405 -12.36 9.56 19.63
C ARG A 405 -13.51 8.94 20.42
N GLU A 406 -14.68 8.76 19.80
CA GLU A 406 -15.85 8.16 20.43
C GLU A 406 -15.57 6.72 20.88
N ASN A 407 -14.97 5.92 19.99
CA ASN A 407 -14.76 4.48 20.16
C ASN A 407 -13.33 4.09 20.55
N ASP A 408 -12.54 5.03 21.05
CA ASP A 408 -11.11 4.88 21.37
C ASP A 408 -10.87 3.71 22.34
N TYR A 409 -10.16 2.70 21.89
CA TYR A 409 -9.83 1.49 22.68
C TYR A 409 -9.04 1.77 23.96
N ARG A 410 -8.38 2.93 24.06
CA ARG A 410 -7.61 3.35 25.23
C ARG A 410 -8.52 3.80 26.37
N LYS A 411 -9.79 4.10 26.09
CA LYS A 411 -10.81 4.31 27.10
C LYS A 411 -11.18 2.98 27.76
N GLN A 412 -11.63 3.05 28.99
CA GLN A 412 -12.12 1.85 29.70
C GLN A 412 -13.48 1.42 29.12
N GLY A 413 -13.75 0.11 29.12
CA GLY A 413 -15.01 -0.46 28.69
C GLY A 413 -14.92 -1.26 27.38
N LEU A 414 -15.97 -1.22 26.57
CA LEU A 414 -16.12 -2.04 25.36
C LEU A 414 -15.58 -1.38 24.10
N PHE A 415 -14.87 -0.27 24.21
CA PHE A 415 -14.30 0.44 23.07
C PHE A 415 -13.16 -0.36 22.44
N SER A 416 -13.12 -0.40 21.11
CA SER A 416 -12.18 -1.25 20.38
C SER A 416 -11.69 -0.65 19.06
N ALA A 417 -12.11 0.58 18.68
CA ALA A 417 -11.55 1.26 17.50
C ALA A 417 -10.07 1.62 17.71
N PRO A 418 -9.26 1.61 16.66
CA PRO A 418 -9.62 1.47 15.25
C PRO A 418 -9.97 0.03 14.85
N TYR A 419 -11.05 -0.13 14.10
CA TYR A 419 -11.39 -1.42 13.49
C TYR A 419 -10.76 -1.56 12.10
N GLU A 420 -10.58 -2.80 11.63
CA GLU A 420 -10.27 -3.08 10.23
C GLU A 420 -11.38 -2.56 9.33
N CYS A 421 -12.60 -3.00 9.58
CA CYS A 421 -13.80 -2.50 8.93
C CYS A 421 -15.05 -2.74 9.80
N PHE A 422 -16.18 -2.13 9.39
CA PHE A 422 -17.45 -2.29 10.05
C PHE A 422 -18.63 -1.94 9.12
N ASP A 423 -19.85 -2.35 9.50
CA ASP A 423 -21.09 -1.93 8.84
C ASP A 423 -21.86 -0.88 9.66
N LYS A 424 -23.04 -0.51 9.18
CA LYS A 424 -23.94 0.44 9.88
C LYS A 424 -24.70 -0.20 11.03
N LEU A 425 -24.63 -1.54 11.15
CA LEU A 425 -25.33 -2.31 12.17
C LEU A 425 -24.35 -2.77 13.26
N ASP A 426 -24.15 -4.07 13.40
CA ASP A 426 -23.41 -4.66 14.51
C ASP A 426 -22.09 -5.33 14.08
N TYR A 427 -21.83 -5.46 12.78
CA TYR A 427 -20.59 -6.06 12.29
C TYR A 427 -19.40 -5.16 12.56
N ARG A 428 -18.38 -5.73 13.22
CA ARG A 428 -17.09 -5.12 13.50
C ARG A 428 -16.00 -6.16 13.29
N GLN A 429 -15.02 -5.84 12.44
CA GLN A 429 -13.89 -6.72 12.14
C GLN A 429 -12.63 -6.21 12.84
N ASN A 430 -11.88 -7.10 13.40
CA ASN A 430 -10.54 -6.94 13.99
C ASN A 430 -10.24 -5.57 14.62
N PRO A 431 -10.23 -5.46 15.95
CA PRO A 431 -9.88 -4.22 16.65
C PRO A 431 -8.39 -3.89 16.56
N LEU A 432 -8.05 -2.64 16.84
CA LEU A 432 -6.68 -2.13 16.86
C LEU A 432 -5.94 -2.30 15.54
N TYR A 433 -6.65 -2.05 14.44
CA TYR A 433 -6.13 -2.29 13.10
C TYR A 433 -5.21 -1.14 12.66
N LEU A 434 -3.97 -1.48 12.30
CA LEU A 434 -2.88 -0.51 12.14
C LEU A 434 -3.11 0.42 10.93
N THR A 435 -3.48 -0.10 9.77
CA THR A 435 -3.63 0.72 8.56
C THR A 435 -4.80 1.69 8.63
N THR A 436 -5.80 1.40 9.48
CA THR A 436 -6.92 2.33 9.75
C THR A 436 -6.45 3.66 10.34
N VAL A 437 -5.35 3.68 11.08
CA VAL A 437 -4.81 4.93 11.65
C VAL A 437 -3.55 5.40 10.94
N ALA A 438 -2.71 4.49 10.47
CA ALA A 438 -1.45 4.82 9.79
C ALA A 438 -1.68 5.52 8.44
N CYS A 439 -2.53 4.96 7.58
CA CYS A 439 -2.78 5.51 6.25
C CYS A 439 -3.43 6.90 6.28
N PRO A 440 -4.49 7.16 7.10
CA PRO A 440 -5.02 8.50 7.25
C PRO A 440 -4.01 9.49 7.84
N LEU A 441 -3.23 9.12 8.86
CA LEU A 441 -2.19 9.99 9.42
C LEU A 441 -1.18 10.43 8.36
N ILE A 442 -0.68 9.48 7.55
CA ILE A 442 0.29 9.75 6.48
C ILE A 442 -0.30 10.73 5.46
N ALA A 443 -1.56 10.51 5.06
CA ALA A 443 -2.23 11.36 4.07
C ALA A 443 -2.55 12.75 4.64
N PHE A 444 -3.06 12.84 5.86
CA PHE A 444 -3.42 14.12 6.50
C PHE A 444 -2.21 15.03 6.68
N ARG A 445 -1.03 14.47 6.95
CA ARG A 445 0.23 15.23 7.01
C ARG A 445 0.64 15.85 5.66
N LYS A 446 0.05 15.42 4.55
CA LYS A 446 0.29 15.95 3.18
C LYS A 446 -0.77 16.98 2.75
N MET A 447 -1.78 17.26 3.58
CA MET A 447 -2.88 18.19 3.27
C MET A 447 -2.60 19.59 3.85
N PHE A 448 -2.57 20.63 2.97
CA PHE A 448 -2.21 22.02 3.33
C PHE A 448 -3.20 23.06 2.81
#